data_0f99058e6caa5c3940dc4b31d1372dc4
#
_entry.id   0f99058e6caa5c3940dc4b31d1372dc4
#
_cell.length_a   1.000
_cell.length_b   1.000
_cell.length_c   1.000
_cell.angle_alpha   90.00
_cell.angle_beta   90.00
_cell.angle_gamma   90.00
#
_symmetry.space_group_name_H-M   'P 1'
#
loop_
_entity.id
_entity.type
_entity.pdbx_description
1 polymer ?
#
loop_
_entity_poly.entity_id
_entity_poly.type
_entity_poly.pdbx_seq_one_letter_code
_entity_poly.pdbx_strand_id
1 'polypeptide(L)'
;MAVAKHDPRALAIGATLTKLDIARHQLGTALDLFIRDRDAVSVQCLACGGAELIEGIATHQGVEPLSTHMLQTYPHMDMNQLRKLQRQYWNAFKHMTMKNGEVRDDTDTLASFSDTKNDAALFVGWWDYCAVTKKLPLPAQVFQVWWYALNERRLSLGADLTSIRQTFPNILTAERAEQKRRLRRAVERYRHERGVLSDPRTEDSPLCFPAT
;
A
#
# COMPACT_ATOMS: atom_id res chain seq x y z
N MET A 1 -7.44 -5.38 -42.65
CA MET A 1 -8.25 -5.44 -41.40
C MET A 1 -7.43 -4.79 -40.28
N ALA A 2 -7.82 -3.59 -39.88
CA ALA A 2 -7.15 -2.88 -38.81
C ALA A 2 -7.57 -3.47 -37.45
N VAL A 3 -6.60 -3.99 -36.69
CA VAL A 3 -6.80 -4.44 -35.30
C VAL A 3 -7.06 -3.19 -34.47
N ALA A 4 -8.28 -3.01 -33.97
CA ALA A 4 -8.63 -1.95 -33.06
C ALA A 4 -7.74 -2.06 -31.80
N LYS A 5 -6.90 -1.05 -31.57
CA LYS A 5 -6.15 -0.90 -30.31
C LYS A 5 -7.18 -0.76 -29.19
N HIS A 6 -7.25 -1.77 -28.34
CA HIS A 6 -8.05 -1.73 -27.12
C HIS A 6 -7.50 -0.59 -26.25
N ASP A 7 -8.30 0.46 -26.02
CA ASP A 7 -7.99 1.54 -25.09
C ASP A 7 -8.30 1.01 -23.67
N PRO A 8 -7.27 0.76 -22.82
CA PRO A 8 -7.51 0.24 -21.48
C PRO A 8 -8.09 1.29 -20.52
N ARG A 9 -8.42 2.49 -21.01
CA ARG A 9 -8.82 3.64 -20.20
C ARG A 9 -10.31 3.78 -19.97
N ALA A 10 -11.14 3.05 -20.71
CA ALA A 10 -12.56 3.02 -20.48
C ALA A 10 -12.90 1.80 -19.63
N LEU A 11 -13.30 1.99 -18.39
CA LEU A 11 -14.24 1.06 -17.77
C LEU A 11 -15.42 0.99 -18.75
N ALA A 12 -15.57 -0.12 -19.43
CA ALA A 12 -16.66 -0.31 -20.39
C ALA A 12 -17.96 0.01 -19.61
N ILE A 13 -18.77 0.92 -20.15
CA ILE A 13 -20.09 1.25 -19.61
C ILE A 13 -20.83 -0.08 -19.41
N GLY A 14 -21.06 -0.47 -18.14
CA GLY A 14 -21.66 -1.77 -17.80
C GLY A 14 -20.74 -2.81 -17.16
N ALA A 15 -19.42 -2.58 -17.01
CA ALA A 15 -18.55 -3.51 -16.29
C ALA A 15 -18.83 -3.45 -14.77
N THR A 16 -19.18 -4.57 -14.17
CA THR A 16 -19.37 -4.69 -12.73
C THR A 16 -18.02 -4.66 -12.02
N LEU A 17 -17.80 -3.71 -11.09
CA LEU A 17 -16.61 -3.64 -10.25
C LEU A 17 -16.44 -4.94 -9.43
N THR A 18 -15.26 -5.53 -9.51
CA THR A 18 -14.88 -6.65 -8.65
C THR A 18 -14.31 -6.17 -7.32
N LYS A 19 -14.19 -7.06 -6.35
CA LYS A 19 -13.49 -6.77 -5.08
C LYS A 19 -12.02 -6.42 -5.31
N LEU A 20 -11.38 -7.01 -6.31
CA LEU A 20 -10.01 -6.70 -6.69
C LEU A 20 -9.89 -5.27 -7.23
N ASP A 21 -10.83 -4.87 -8.11
CA ASP A 21 -10.86 -3.50 -8.62
C ASP A 21 -11.05 -2.48 -7.49
N ILE A 22 -11.97 -2.76 -6.54
CA ILE A 22 -12.20 -1.88 -5.39
C ILE A 22 -10.94 -1.77 -4.53
N ALA A 23 -10.27 -2.89 -4.21
CA ALA A 23 -9.01 -2.87 -3.47
C ALA A 23 -7.94 -2.06 -4.20
N ARG A 24 -7.81 -2.28 -5.52
CA ARG A 24 -6.87 -1.57 -6.40
C ARG A 24 -7.13 -0.05 -6.42
N HIS A 25 -8.38 0.37 -6.54
CA HIS A 25 -8.78 1.78 -6.50
C HIS A 25 -8.45 2.43 -5.15
N GLN A 26 -8.79 1.77 -4.05
CA GLN A 26 -8.52 2.28 -2.70
C GLN A 26 -7.01 2.40 -2.45
N LEU A 27 -6.23 1.37 -2.74
CA LEU A 27 -4.77 1.39 -2.57
C LEU A 27 -4.11 2.42 -3.48
N GLY A 28 -4.56 2.55 -4.73
CA GLY A 28 -4.04 3.53 -5.68
C GLY A 28 -4.27 4.96 -5.21
N THR A 29 -5.51 5.29 -4.83
CA THR A 29 -5.86 6.61 -4.32
C THR A 29 -5.12 6.92 -3.02
N ALA A 30 -5.02 5.94 -2.09
CA ALA A 30 -4.28 6.11 -0.85
C ALA A 30 -2.80 6.43 -1.11
N LEU A 31 -2.16 5.71 -2.02
CA LEU A 31 -0.75 5.94 -2.34
C LEU A 31 -0.54 7.28 -3.06
N ASP A 32 -1.42 7.70 -3.96
CA ASP A 32 -1.34 9.02 -4.61
C ASP A 32 -1.44 10.15 -3.59
N LEU A 33 -2.42 10.09 -2.69
CA LEU A 33 -2.57 11.06 -1.59
C LEU A 33 -1.31 11.08 -0.71
N PHE A 34 -0.78 9.90 -0.37
CA PHE A 34 0.42 9.76 0.44
C PHE A 34 1.65 10.36 -0.23
N ILE A 35 1.91 10.03 -1.50
CA ILE A 35 3.04 10.56 -2.27
C ILE A 35 2.95 12.08 -2.39
N ARG A 36 1.75 12.63 -2.56
CA ARG A 36 1.50 14.08 -2.67
C ARG A 36 1.45 14.80 -1.32
N ASP A 37 1.66 14.10 -0.21
CA ASP A 37 1.62 14.65 1.14
C ASP A 37 0.27 15.31 1.46
N ARG A 38 -0.80 14.58 1.16
CA ARG A 38 -2.19 15.01 1.38
C ARG A 38 -2.73 14.40 2.68
N ASP A 39 -4.03 14.55 2.91
CA ASP A 39 -4.73 14.15 4.12
C ASP A 39 -4.41 12.73 4.62
N ALA A 40 -3.69 12.65 5.74
CA ALA A 40 -3.20 11.41 6.32
C ALA A 40 -4.35 10.50 6.82
N VAL A 41 -5.48 11.05 7.23
CA VAL A 41 -6.65 10.30 7.70
C VAL A 41 -7.29 9.55 6.53
N SER A 42 -7.49 10.24 5.40
CA SER A 42 -8.00 9.61 4.17
C SER A 42 -7.06 8.52 3.66
N VAL A 43 -5.73 8.76 3.71
CA VAL A 43 -4.73 7.73 3.37
C VAL A 43 -4.93 6.47 4.23
N GLN A 44 -5.03 6.64 5.55
CA GLN A 44 -5.22 5.52 6.48
C GLN A 44 -6.50 4.73 6.19
N CYS A 45 -7.61 5.44 5.99
CA CYS A 45 -8.91 4.81 5.71
C CYS A 45 -8.88 3.98 4.43
N LEU A 46 -8.37 4.56 3.35
CA LEU A 46 -8.33 3.91 2.04
C LEU A 46 -7.30 2.76 2.03
N ALA A 47 -6.10 2.98 2.59
CA ALA A 47 -5.07 1.95 2.66
C ALA A 47 -5.53 0.73 3.46
N CYS A 48 -6.12 0.93 4.64
CA CYS A 48 -6.64 -0.18 5.45
C CYS A 48 -7.83 -0.87 4.79
N GLY A 49 -8.74 -0.14 4.17
CA GLY A 49 -9.87 -0.72 3.43
C GLY A 49 -9.40 -1.60 2.27
N GLY A 50 -8.48 -1.09 1.45
CA GLY A 50 -7.88 -1.83 0.34
C GLY A 50 -7.07 -3.05 0.82
N ALA A 51 -6.28 -2.90 1.90
CA ALA A 51 -5.50 -3.99 2.48
C ALA A 51 -6.40 -5.11 3.02
N GLU A 52 -7.52 -4.78 3.68
CA GLU A 52 -8.46 -5.81 4.17
C GLU A 52 -9.10 -6.59 3.02
N LEU A 53 -9.49 -5.91 1.95
CA LEU A 53 -10.06 -6.57 0.77
C LEU A 53 -9.06 -7.50 0.10
N ILE A 54 -7.82 -7.06 -0.10
CA ILE A 54 -6.81 -7.87 -0.79
C ILE A 54 -6.32 -9.03 0.09
N GLU A 55 -6.20 -8.87 1.41
CA GLU A 55 -5.92 -9.96 2.35
C GLU A 55 -7.00 -11.06 2.24
N GLY A 56 -8.28 -10.66 2.17
CA GLY A 56 -9.39 -11.58 1.98
C GLY A 56 -9.33 -12.33 0.64
N ILE A 57 -8.99 -11.62 -0.45
CA ILE A 57 -8.82 -12.23 -1.77
C ILE A 57 -7.64 -13.21 -1.77
N ALA A 58 -6.49 -12.82 -1.22
CA ALA A 58 -5.31 -13.68 -1.10
C ALA A 58 -5.66 -14.97 -0.37
N THR A 59 -6.30 -14.87 0.79
CA THR A 59 -6.74 -16.03 1.58
C THR A 59 -7.69 -16.94 0.78
N HIS A 60 -8.67 -16.37 0.08
CA HIS A 60 -9.63 -17.13 -0.73
C HIS A 60 -8.96 -17.85 -1.91
N GLN A 61 -7.90 -17.29 -2.48
CA GLN A 61 -7.13 -17.88 -3.57
C GLN A 61 -6.01 -18.83 -3.10
N GLY A 62 -5.86 -19.06 -1.80
CA GLY A 62 -4.76 -19.86 -1.25
C GLY A 62 -3.39 -19.20 -1.36
N VAL A 63 -3.35 -17.88 -1.56
CA VAL A 63 -2.13 -17.07 -1.51
C VAL A 63 -1.89 -16.63 -0.08
N GLU A 64 -0.71 -16.88 0.46
CA GLU A 64 -0.36 -16.54 1.84
C GLU A 64 -0.20 -15.02 2.00
N PRO A 65 -1.03 -14.34 2.83
CA PRO A 65 -0.92 -12.90 3.05
C PRO A 65 0.30 -12.54 3.88
N LEU A 66 0.75 -11.27 3.78
CA LEU A 66 1.88 -10.77 4.57
C LEU A 66 1.64 -10.90 6.10
N SER A 67 0.40 -10.79 6.56
CA SER A 67 0.03 -10.99 7.97
C SER A 67 0.51 -12.33 8.53
N THR A 68 0.49 -13.41 7.74
CA THR A 68 1.03 -14.73 8.15
C THR A 68 2.55 -14.68 8.33
N HIS A 69 3.28 -14.05 7.40
CA HIS A 69 4.73 -13.87 7.53
C HIS A 69 5.10 -12.98 8.72
N MET A 70 4.29 -11.96 9.02
CA MET A 70 4.49 -11.10 10.18
C MET A 70 4.40 -11.88 11.50
N LEU A 71 3.49 -12.85 11.61
CA LEU A 71 3.39 -13.71 12.81
C LEU A 71 4.63 -14.57 13.04
N GLN A 72 5.34 -14.97 11.98
CA GLN A 72 6.62 -15.68 12.11
C GLN A 72 7.68 -14.81 12.78
N THR A 73 7.64 -13.48 12.53
CA THR A 73 8.53 -12.50 13.15
C THR A 73 8.12 -12.14 14.58
N TYR A 74 6.84 -12.23 14.88
CA TYR A 74 6.25 -11.89 16.20
C TYR A 74 5.54 -13.10 16.83
N PRO A 75 6.28 -14.16 17.25
CA PRO A 75 5.69 -15.43 17.70
C PRO A 75 4.88 -15.33 18.99
N HIS A 76 4.96 -14.21 19.70
CA HIS A 76 4.16 -13.92 20.90
C HIS A 76 2.78 -13.30 20.58
N MET A 77 2.50 -13.01 19.32
CA MET A 77 1.21 -12.48 18.86
C MET A 77 0.38 -13.56 18.18
N ASP A 78 -0.93 -13.48 18.36
CA ASP A 78 -1.88 -14.19 17.52
C ASP A 78 -2.40 -13.31 16.37
N MET A 79 -3.12 -13.92 15.41
CA MET A 79 -3.67 -13.20 14.25
C MET A 79 -4.66 -12.10 14.66
N ASN A 80 -5.44 -12.29 15.73
CA ASN A 80 -6.40 -11.27 16.18
C ASN A 80 -5.68 -10.06 16.78
N GLN A 81 -4.63 -10.30 17.56
CA GLN A 81 -3.79 -9.24 18.11
C GLN A 81 -3.10 -8.46 16.99
N LEU A 82 -2.53 -9.14 15.99
CA LEU A 82 -1.90 -8.51 14.84
C LEU A 82 -2.91 -7.64 14.05
N ARG A 83 -4.08 -8.20 13.73
CA ARG A 83 -5.15 -7.45 13.03
C ARG A 83 -5.66 -6.26 13.83
N LYS A 84 -5.79 -6.40 15.17
CA LYS A 84 -6.16 -5.29 16.05
C LYS A 84 -5.13 -4.16 15.96
N LEU A 85 -3.85 -4.48 16.00
CA LEU A 85 -2.76 -3.51 15.88
C LEU A 85 -2.74 -2.82 14.50
N GLN A 86 -2.85 -3.59 13.42
CA GLN A 86 -2.84 -3.05 12.05
C GLN A 86 -4.04 -2.12 11.78
N ARG A 87 -5.19 -2.39 12.38
CA ARG A 87 -6.46 -1.70 12.10
C ARG A 87 -6.88 -0.73 13.20
N GLN A 88 -6.03 -0.47 14.22
CA GLN A 88 -6.42 0.33 15.38
C GLN A 88 -6.90 1.74 14.99
N TYR A 89 -6.14 2.46 14.16
CA TYR A 89 -6.51 3.80 13.71
C TYR A 89 -7.72 3.78 12.77
N TRP A 90 -7.76 2.86 11.82
CA TRP A 90 -8.90 2.72 10.93
C TRP A 90 -10.19 2.42 11.70
N ASN A 91 -10.13 1.56 12.73
CA ASN A 91 -11.29 1.29 13.58
C ASN A 91 -11.70 2.53 14.39
N ALA A 92 -10.75 3.31 14.90
CA ALA A 92 -11.01 4.57 15.59
C ALA A 92 -11.66 5.62 14.66
N PHE A 93 -11.28 5.66 13.38
CA PHE A 93 -11.82 6.61 12.41
C PHE A 93 -13.23 6.27 11.91
N LYS A 94 -13.61 4.99 11.87
CA LYS A 94 -14.87 4.57 11.26
C LYS A 94 -15.97 4.15 12.26
N HIS A 95 -15.63 3.87 13.51
CA HIS A 95 -16.59 3.37 14.50
C HIS A 95 -16.70 4.30 15.69
N MET A 96 -17.89 4.87 15.90
CA MET A 96 -18.22 5.66 17.07
C MET A 96 -18.51 4.79 18.30
N THR A 97 -19.01 3.56 18.07
CA THR A 97 -19.42 2.65 19.16
C THR A 97 -18.71 1.30 19.10
N MET A 98 -18.64 0.64 20.23
CA MET A 98 -18.27 -0.77 20.35
C MET A 98 -19.42 -1.69 19.93
N LYS A 99 -19.14 -3.00 19.79
CA LYS A 99 -20.16 -4.01 19.41
C LYS A 99 -21.31 -4.12 20.42
N ASN A 100 -21.07 -3.75 21.67
CA ASN A 100 -22.08 -3.71 22.75
C ASN A 100 -22.91 -2.41 22.77
N GLY A 101 -22.67 -1.46 21.84
CA GLY A 101 -23.37 -0.19 21.75
C GLY A 101 -22.76 0.94 22.58
N GLU A 102 -21.76 0.68 23.41
CA GLU A 102 -21.08 1.72 24.19
C GLU A 102 -20.24 2.62 23.28
N VAL A 103 -20.15 3.90 23.63
CA VAL A 103 -19.27 4.85 22.93
C VAL A 103 -17.80 4.46 23.18
N ARG A 104 -17.02 4.43 22.10
CA ARG A 104 -15.60 4.12 22.16
C ARG A 104 -14.83 5.31 22.74
N ASP A 105 -13.89 5.02 23.63
CA ASP A 105 -12.85 5.98 23.96
C ASP A 105 -11.60 5.67 23.11
N ASP A 106 -11.41 6.43 22.06
CA ASP A 106 -10.25 6.32 21.16
C ASP A 106 -9.26 7.50 21.36
N THR A 107 -9.39 8.29 22.44
CA THR A 107 -8.60 9.51 22.69
C THR A 107 -7.10 9.27 22.58
N ASP A 108 -6.56 8.27 23.28
CA ASP A 108 -5.13 7.94 23.23
C ASP A 108 -4.68 7.43 21.87
N THR A 109 -5.52 6.61 21.21
CA THR A 109 -5.26 6.11 19.87
C THR A 109 -5.16 7.26 18.87
N LEU A 110 -6.12 8.18 18.92
CA LEU A 110 -6.17 9.35 18.03
C LEU A 110 -5.00 10.30 18.29
N ALA A 111 -4.65 10.54 19.57
CA ALA A 111 -3.51 11.38 19.95
C ALA A 111 -2.17 10.82 19.44
N SER A 112 -2.04 9.50 19.30
CA SER A 112 -0.84 8.83 18.80
C SER A 112 -0.76 8.70 17.29
N PHE A 113 -1.80 9.11 16.56
CA PHE A 113 -1.83 9.03 15.09
C PHE A 113 -0.89 10.05 14.46
N SER A 114 -0.15 9.61 13.47
CA SER A 114 0.68 10.45 12.63
C SER A 114 0.77 9.85 11.22
N ASP A 115 1.17 10.66 10.24
CA ASP A 115 1.37 10.23 8.86
C ASP A 115 2.24 8.97 8.72
N THR A 116 3.21 8.78 9.60
CA THR A 116 4.11 7.60 9.58
C THR A 116 3.37 6.27 9.79
N LYS A 117 2.16 6.29 10.35
CA LYS A 117 1.33 5.09 10.53
C LYS A 117 0.79 4.54 9.22
N ASN A 118 0.72 5.39 8.19
CA ASN A 118 0.28 5.01 6.85
C ASN A 118 1.29 4.13 6.11
N ASP A 119 2.58 4.21 6.46
CA ASP A 119 3.63 3.45 5.78
C ASP A 119 3.37 1.95 5.82
N ALA A 120 3.04 1.43 7.00
CA ALA A 120 2.78 0.00 7.18
C ALA A 120 1.47 -0.43 6.49
N ALA A 121 0.40 0.36 6.59
CA ALA A 121 -0.89 0.04 5.97
C ALA A 121 -0.77 -0.05 4.45
N LEU A 122 -0.10 0.92 3.83
CA LEU A 122 0.17 0.92 2.38
C LEU A 122 1.08 -0.25 1.99
N PHE A 123 2.13 -0.51 2.77
CA PHE A 123 3.07 -1.60 2.45
C PHE A 123 2.39 -2.97 2.47
N VAL A 124 1.60 -3.26 3.51
CA VAL A 124 0.84 -4.52 3.62
C VAL A 124 -0.12 -4.67 2.44
N GLY A 125 -0.90 -3.65 2.13
CA GLY A 125 -1.87 -3.69 1.03
C GLY A 125 -1.22 -3.94 -0.32
N TRP A 126 -0.14 -3.23 -0.64
CA TRP A 126 0.57 -3.41 -1.92
C TRP A 126 1.37 -4.71 -1.99
N TRP A 127 1.86 -5.21 -0.86
CA TRP A 127 2.49 -6.53 -0.80
C TRP A 127 1.50 -7.64 -1.18
N ASP A 128 0.35 -7.67 -0.53
CA ASP A 128 -0.67 -8.67 -0.80
C ASP A 128 -1.26 -8.53 -2.21
N TYR A 129 -1.42 -7.29 -2.69
CA TYR A 129 -1.81 -7.04 -4.08
C TYR A 129 -0.81 -7.66 -5.08
N CYS A 130 0.50 -7.46 -4.85
CA CYS A 130 1.54 -8.08 -5.65
C CYS A 130 1.52 -9.61 -5.56
N ALA A 131 1.29 -10.14 -4.36
CA ALA A 131 1.22 -11.60 -4.15
C ALA A 131 0.07 -12.24 -4.95
N VAL A 132 -1.08 -11.55 -5.07
CA VAL A 132 -2.25 -12.00 -5.82
C VAL A 132 -2.09 -11.80 -7.32
N THR A 133 -1.69 -10.60 -7.76
CA THR A 133 -1.71 -10.22 -9.19
C THR A 133 -0.40 -10.49 -9.92
N LYS A 134 0.70 -10.68 -9.19
CA LYS A 134 2.09 -10.75 -9.68
C LYS A 134 2.56 -9.48 -10.38
N LYS A 135 1.83 -8.38 -10.22
CA LYS A 135 2.13 -7.08 -10.84
C LYS A 135 1.95 -5.95 -9.84
N LEU A 136 2.68 -4.86 -10.07
CA LEU A 136 2.52 -3.59 -9.34
C LEU A 136 2.59 -2.41 -10.30
N PRO A 137 1.80 -1.34 -10.10
CA PRO A 137 2.04 -0.09 -10.78
C PRO A 137 3.37 0.52 -10.32
N LEU A 138 4.05 1.22 -11.22
CA LEU A 138 5.36 1.79 -10.96
C LEU A 138 5.45 2.57 -9.62
N PRO A 139 4.51 3.46 -9.27
CA PRO A 139 4.60 4.17 -7.99
C PRO A 139 4.58 3.25 -6.77
N ALA A 140 3.87 2.12 -6.84
CA ALA A 140 3.84 1.14 -5.75
C ALA A 140 5.16 0.36 -5.64
N GLN A 141 5.82 0.03 -6.77
CA GLN A 141 7.16 -0.57 -6.78
C GLN A 141 8.18 0.37 -6.12
N VAL A 142 8.18 1.65 -6.51
CA VAL A 142 9.09 2.66 -5.93
C VAL A 142 8.80 2.87 -4.44
N PHE A 143 7.53 2.87 -4.05
CA PHE A 143 7.12 2.95 -2.65
C PHE A 143 7.62 1.74 -1.84
N GLN A 144 7.58 0.52 -2.38
CA GLN A 144 8.13 -0.66 -1.69
C GLN A 144 9.64 -0.53 -1.46
N VAL A 145 10.40 -0.07 -2.46
CA VAL A 145 11.86 0.17 -2.30
C VAL A 145 12.11 1.24 -1.26
N TRP A 146 11.31 2.31 -1.25
CA TRP A 146 11.38 3.37 -0.24
C TRP A 146 11.07 2.84 1.17
N TRP A 147 10.06 1.99 1.31
CA TRP A 147 9.74 1.34 2.59
C TRP A 147 10.89 0.43 3.06
N TYR A 148 11.50 -0.34 2.15
CA TYR A 148 12.67 -1.16 2.47
C TYR A 148 13.84 -0.30 2.96
N ALA A 149 14.10 0.84 2.32
CA ALA A 149 15.15 1.76 2.73
C ALA A 149 14.93 2.32 4.15
N LEU A 150 13.68 2.56 4.55
CA LEU A 150 13.34 2.99 5.92
C LEU A 150 13.37 1.84 6.95
N ASN A 151 13.32 0.60 6.50
CA ASN A 151 13.20 -0.58 7.35
C ASN A 151 14.33 -1.60 7.11
N GLU A 152 15.51 -1.17 6.68
CA GLU A 152 16.64 -2.06 6.34
C GLU A 152 16.92 -3.12 7.41
N ARG A 153 16.83 -2.76 8.69
CA ARG A 153 17.09 -3.67 9.83
C ARG A 153 16.09 -4.82 9.95
N ARG A 154 14.97 -4.76 9.21
CA ARG A 154 13.91 -5.78 9.22
C ARG A 154 13.96 -6.67 7.98
N LEU A 155 14.85 -6.38 7.05
CA LEU A 155 14.99 -7.14 5.82
C LEU A 155 15.79 -8.43 6.08
N SER A 156 15.50 -9.46 5.28
CA SER A 156 16.27 -10.72 5.31
C SER A 156 17.71 -10.50 4.86
N LEU A 157 18.61 -11.40 5.26
CA LEU A 157 20.04 -11.37 4.91
C LEU A 157 20.32 -11.39 3.39
N GLY A 158 19.36 -11.85 2.58
CA GLY A 158 19.48 -11.89 1.10
C GLY A 158 18.97 -10.63 0.38
N ALA A 159 18.52 -9.60 1.10
CA ALA A 159 18.02 -8.37 0.46
C ALA A 159 19.16 -7.59 -0.22
N ASP A 160 18.91 -7.08 -1.43
CA ASP A 160 19.86 -6.21 -2.15
C ASP A 160 19.86 -4.79 -1.55
N LEU A 161 20.57 -4.66 -0.44
CA LEU A 161 20.73 -3.37 0.24
C LEU A 161 21.50 -2.36 -0.61
N THR A 162 22.33 -2.80 -1.55
CA THR A 162 23.12 -1.90 -2.40
C THR A 162 22.19 -1.09 -3.31
N SER A 163 21.33 -1.76 -4.06
CA SER A 163 20.35 -1.10 -4.93
C SER A 163 19.36 -0.23 -4.16
N ILE A 164 18.92 -0.69 -2.98
CA ILE A 164 18.03 0.08 -2.10
C ILE A 164 18.68 1.40 -1.68
N ARG A 165 19.93 1.34 -1.17
CA ARG A 165 20.70 2.52 -0.72
C ARG A 165 21.09 3.45 -1.85
N GLN A 166 21.33 2.93 -3.05
CA GLN A 166 21.58 3.76 -4.24
C GLN A 166 20.33 4.54 -4.65
N THR A 167 19.15 3.93 -4.52
CA THR A 167 17.88 4.60 -4.84
C THR A 167 17.52 5.65 -3.80
N PHE A 168 17.73 5.36 -2.51
CA PHE A 168 17.39 6.24 -1.39
C PHE A 168 18.56 6.41 -0.41
N PRO A 169 19.63 7.12 -0.81
CA PRO A 169 20.82 7.30 0.04
C PRO A 169 20.47 8.10 1.29
N ASN A 170 20.94 7.62 2.45
CA ASN A 170 20.79 8.30 3.76
C ASN A 170 19.35 8.70 4.11
N ILE A 171 18.34 7.91 3.67
CA ILE A 171 16.93 8.23 3.88
C ILE A 171 16.55 8.21 5.36
N LEU A 172 17.19 7.37 6.17
CA LEU A 172 16.90 7.22 7.61
C LEU A 172 17.18 8.47 8.43
N THR A 173 18.15 9.28 7.99
CA THR A 173 18.54 10.52 8.68
C THR A 173 17.78 11.74 8.19
N ALA A 174 16.96 11.58 7.14
CA ALA A 174 16.20 12.67 6.56
C ALA A 174 14.90 12.90 7.36
N GLU A 175 14.53 14.19 7.49
CA GLU A 175 13.22 14.58 8.01
C GLU A 175 12.07 14.00 7.19
N ARG A 176 10.91 13.79 7.81
CA ARG A 176 9.75 13.14 7.17
C ARG A 176 9.35 13.78 5.83
N ALA A 177 9.28 15.10 5.79
CA ALA A 177 8.96 15.84 4.57
C ALA A 177 9.97 15.56 3.44
N GLU A 178 11.26 15.45 3.79
CA GLU A 178 12.32 15.11 2.83
C GLU A 178 12.23 13.64 2.39
N GLN A 179 11.91 12.70 3.28
CA GLN A 179 11.68 11.30 2.93
C GLN A 179 10.60 11.19 1.85
N LYS A 180 9.45 11.86 2.02
CA LYS A 180 8.34 11.87 1.05
C LYS A 180 8.71 12.63 -0.24
N ARG A 181 9.48 13.71 -0.15
CA ARG A 181 9.99 14.43 -1.33
C ARG A 181 10.92 13.55 -2.17
N ARG A 182 11.78 12.74 -1.55
CA ARG A 182 12.64 11.78 -2.25
C ARG A 182 11.84 10.67 -2.91
N LEU A 183 10.79 10.17 -2.25
CA LEU A 183 9.86 9.22 -2.85
C LEU A 183 9.24 9.81 -4.13
N ARG A 184 8.70 11.04 -4.09
CA ARG A 184 8.14 11.71 -5.27
C ARG A 184 9.14 11.82 -6.42
N ARG A 185 10.37 12.26 -6.12
CA ARG A 185 11.44 12.40 -7.13
C ARG A 185 11.81 11.05 -7.74
N ALA A 186 11.84 9.99 -6.94
CA ALA A 186 12.11 8.65 -7.45
C ALA A 186 10.99 8.16 -8.38
N VAL A 187 9.72 8.36 -8.01
CA VAL A 187 8.58 8.02 -8.88
C VAL A 187 8.68 8.77 -10.21
N GLU A 188 8.96 10.08 -10.19
CA GLU A 188 9.12 10.87 -11.43
C GLU A 188 10.31 10.40 -12.26
N ARG A 189 11.44 10.08 -11.64
CA ARG A 189 12.63 9.58 -12.34
C ARG A 189 12.33 8.27 -13.06
N TYR A 190 11.74 7.29 -12.36
CA TYR A 190 11.48 5.97 -12.92
C TYR A 190 10.33 5.94 -13.92
N ARG A 191 9.47 6.97 -13.97
CA ARG A 191 8.39 7.11 -14.96
C ARG A 191 8.88 7.03 -16.41
N HIS A 192 10.13 7.38 -16.66
CA HIS A 192 10.73 7.41 -18.00
C HIS A 192 11.70 6.26 -18.25
N GLU A 193 11.90 5.37 -17.27
CA GLU A 193 12.82 4.24 -17.38
C GLU A 193 12.20 3.09 -18.15
N ARG A 194 12.56 2.97 -19.42
CA ARG A 194 11.99 1.95 -20.32
C ARG A 194 12.14 0.53 -19.79
N GLY A 195 13.29 0.20 -19.14
CA GLY A 195 13.54 -1.11 -18.56
C GLY A 195 12.55 -1.48 -17.47
N VAL A 196 12.12 -0.51 -16.65
CA VAL A 196 11.11 -0.73 -15.61
C VAL A 196 9.71 -0.82 -16.22
N LEU A 197 9.39 0.07 -17.17
CA LEU A 197 8.07 0.10 -17.79
C LEU A 197 7.80 -1.14 -18.67
N SER A 198 8.83 -1.74 -19.27
CA SER A 198 8.70 -2.98 -20.07
C SER A 198 8.79 -4.26 -19.25
N ASP A 199 9.07 -4.18 -17.95
CA ASP A 199 9.09 -5.37 -17.08
C ASP A 199 7.67 -5.95 -16.99
N PRO A 200 7.48 -7.25 -17.24
CA PRO A 200 6.14 -7.90 -17.19
C PRO A 200 5.49 -7.83 -15.81
N ARG A 201 6.25 -7.53 -14.76
CA ARG A 201 5.76 -7.31 -13.40
C ARG A 201 5.24 -5.89 -13.18
N THR A 202 5.48 -4.97 -14.11
CA THR A 202 4.93 -3.61 -14.06
C THR A 202 3.51 -3.61 -14.62
N GLU A 203 2.59 -3.05 -13.84
CA GLU A 203 1.21 -2.86 -14.25
C GLU A 203 1.10 -1.59 -15.11
N ASP A 204 0.54 -1.70 -16.32
CA ASP A 204 0.42 -0.58 -17.27
C ASP A 204 -0.67 0.45 -16.86
N SER A 205 -1.55 0.07 -15.93
CA SER A 205 -2.64 0.95 -15.46
C SER A 205 -2.11 2.11 -14.63
N PRO A 206 -2.72 3.31 -14.72
CA PRO A 206 -2.34 4.44 -13.88
C PRO A 206 -2.58 4.14 -12.41
N LEU A 207 -1.85 4.84 -11.51
CA LEU A 207 -2.02 4.65 -10.07
C LEU A 207 -3.46 4.97 -9.62
N CYS A 208 -4.02 6.08 -10.10
CA CYS A 208 -5.42 6.45 -9.92
C CYS A 208 -6.14 6.39 -11.26
N PHE A 209 -7.34 5.82 -11.27
CA PHE A 209 -8.18 5.83 -12.45
C PHE A 209 -8.85 7.21 -12.59
N PRO A 210 -8.99 7.74 -13.82
CA PRO A 210 -9.72 8.98 -14.03
C PRO A 210 -11.17 8.82 -13.59
N ALA A 211 -11.79 9.93 -13.18
CA ALA A 211 -13.23 9.96 -12.98
C ALA A 211 -13.95 9.61 -14.31
N THR A 212 -14.85 8.68 -14.26
CA THR A 212 -15.74 8.31 -15.38
C THR A 212 -16.90 9.28 -15.50
#